data_1d983e33dec6090c85285ee418f80224
#
_entry.id   1d983e33dec6090c85285ee418f80224
#
_cell.length_a   1.000
_cell.length_b   1.000
_cell.length_c   1.000
_cell.angle_alpha   90.00
_cell.angle_beta   90.00
_cell.angle_gamma   90.00
#
_symmetry.space_group_name_H-M   'P 1'
#
loop_
_entity.id
_entity.type
_entity.pdbx_description
1 polymer ?
#
loop_
_entity_poly.entity_id
_entity_poly.type
_entity_poly.pdbx_seq_one_letter_code
_entity_poly.pdbx_strand_id
1 'polypeptide(L)'
;MGSLLILISTWYQVQLDVMINEWFGEFYDTLQKALTTPNSVSEKEFISYLLTFAKIAGVWMVISVATDYFTSHWTFRWRTAMADYYHENWSKARLTEGASQRVQEDTLKFARIMEGLGVELLRSLMTLIAFLPILWGLSKQITMLPFFGEVNHALVWVAIISALGGTILLAAVGFKLPGIEYDIQKEEAAYRKELVLGEDNTKRAGIRNIDSLYGCLLYTSDAADETGRG
;
A
#
# COMPACT_ATOMS: atom_id res chain seq x y z
N MET A 1 9.81 14.53 -14.88
CA MET A 1 11.03 14.48 -14.04
C MET A 1 10.73 13.85 -12.66
N GLY A 2 9.68 14.27 -11.92
CA GLY A 2 9.38 13.72 -10.58
C GLY A 2 9.12 12.21 -10.56
N SER A 3 8.34 11.68 -11.50
CA SER A 3 8.06 10.23 -11.59
C SER A 3 9.32 9.39 -11.77
N LEU A 4 10.27 9.87 -12.58
CA LEU A 4 11.53 9.18 -12.81
C LEU A 4 12.39 9.13 -11.53
N LEU A 5 12.41 10.21 -10.75
CA LEU A 5 13.12 10.24 -9.47
C LEU A 5 12.52 9.24 -8.47
N ILE A 6 11.19 9.16 -8.39
CA ILE A 6 10.49 8.20 -7.53
C ILE A 6 10.83 6.77 -7.97
N LEU A 7 10.79 6.47 -9.27
CA LEU A 7 11.15 5.14 -9.79
C LEU A 7 12.60 4.76 -9.46
N ILE A 8 13.55 5.67 -9.66
CA ILE A 8 14.97 5.40 -9.39
C ILE A 8 15.19 5.22 -7.88
N SER A 9 14.61 6.08 -7.05
CA SER A 9 14.77 5.98 -5.59
C SER A 9 14.12 4.72 -5.03
N THR A 10 12.93 4.34 -5.52
CA THR A 10 12.25 3.10 -5.12
C THR A 10 13.08 1.88 -5.55
N TRP A 11 13.61 1.86 -6.78
CA TRP A 11 14.50 0.79 -7.23
C TRP A 11 15.75 0.68 -6.36
N TYR A 12 16.35 1.81 -6.00
CA TYR A 12 17.52 1.82 -5.14
C TYR A 12 17.21 1.30 -3.73
N GLN A 13 16.04 1.63 -3.16
CA GLN A 13 15.58 1.05 -1.90
C GLN A 13 15.46 -0.47 -1.99
N VAL A 14 14.87 -0.99 -3.07
CA VAL A 14 14.76 -2.44 -3.28
C VAL A 14 16.14 -3.10 -3.37
N GLN A 15 17.14 -2.43 -3.99
CA GLN A 15 18.51 -2.96 -3.99
C GLN A 15 19.13 -2.98 -2.59
N LEU A 16 18.85 -1.99 -1.76
CA LEU A 16 19.28 -2.00 -0.36
C LEU A 16 18.58 -3.11 0.44
N ASP A 17 17.30 -3.40 0.17
CA ASP A 17 16.59 -4.53 0.79
C ASP A 17 17.23 -5.87 0.40
N VAL A 18 17.69 -6.04 -0.85
CA VAL A 18 18.48 -7.20 -1.28
C VAL A 18 19.79 -7.29 -0.52
N MET A 19 20.54 -6.18 -0.39
CA MET A 19 21.81 -6.15 0.36
C MET A 19 21.59 -6.49 1.84
N ILE A 20 20.51 -6.03 2.45
CA ILE A 20 20.14 -6.40 3.84
C ILE A 20 19.84 -7.90 3.93
N ASN A 21 19.14 -8.45 2.95
CA ASN A 21 18.84 -9.89 2.91
C ASN A 21 20.11 -10.74 2.78
N GLU A 22 21.05 -10.35 1.93
CA GLU A 22 22.37 -11.01 1.80
C GLU A 22 23.16 -10.91 3.12
N TRP A 23 23.17 -9.71 3.73
CA TRP A 23 23.81 -9.50 5.01
C TRP A 23 23.23 -10.41 6.12
N PHE A 24 21.90 -10.60 6.15
CA PHE A 24 21.27 -11.54 7.08
C PHE A 24 21.82 -12.96 6.91
N GLY A 25 21.94 -13.44 5.67
CA GLY A 25 22.51 -14.76 5.37
C GLY A 25 23.91 -14.92 5.98
N GLU A 26 24.83 -14.00 5.62
CA GLU A 26 26.21 -14.04 6.12
C GLU A 26 26.33 -13.89 7.64
N PHE A 27 25.51 -13.02 8.23
CA PHE A 27 25.50 -12.79 9.68
C PHE A 27 25.01 -14.02 10.44
N TYR A 28 23.91 -14.66 9.98
CA TYR A 28 23.39 -15.86 10.64
C TYR A 28 24.34 -17.06 10.48
N ASP A 29 25.01 -17.22 9.34
CA ASP A 29 26.04 -18.23 9.14
C ASP A 29 27.21 -18.02 10.10
N THR A 30 27.65 -16.79 10.27
CA THR A 30 28.70 -16.42 11.22
C THR A 30 28.28 -16.67 12.66
N LEU A 31 27.05 -16.32 13.01
CA LEU A 31 26.47 -16.57 14.34
C LEU A 31 26.38 -18.08 14.63
N GLN A 32 25.92 -18.87 13.69
CA GLN A 32 25.85 -20.32 13.80
C GLN A 32 27.26 -20.93 13.99
N LYS A 33 28.24 -20.45 13.24
CA LYS A 33 29.66 -20.86 13.40
C LYS A 33 30.19 -20.52 14.79
N ALA A 34 29.90 -19.33 15.31
CA ALA A 34 30.32 -18.92 16.66
C ALA A 34 29.70 -19.78 17.76
N LEU A 35 28.45 -20.20 17.59
CA LEU A 35 27.74 -21.06 18.56
C LEU A 35 28.18 -22.52 18.51
N THR A 36 28.55 -23.03 17.33
CA THR A 36 28.98 -24.44 17.18
C THR A 36 30.45 -24.62 17.51
N THR A 37 31.30 -23.62 17.28
CA THR A 37 32.75 -23.70 17.48
C THR A 37 33.20 -22.54 18.34
N PRO A 38 33.42 -22.70 19.65
CA PRO A 38 33.89 -21.63 20.53
C PRO A 38 35.20 -20.96 20.00
N ASN A 39 35.25 -19.63 20.09
CA ASN A 39 36.39 -18.80 19.62
C ASN A 39 36.65 -18.84 18.10
N SER A 40 35.72 -19.32 17.27
CA SER A 40 35.91 -19.35 15.80
C SER A 40 35.64 -18.00 15.12
N VAL A 41 34.98 -17.08 15.77
CA VAL A 41 34.66 -15.73 15.27
C VAL A 41 35.31 -14.70 16.17
N SER A 42 36.05 -13.77 15.55
CA SER A 42 36.70 -12.67 16.26
C SER A 42 35.71 -11.56 16.60
N GLU A 43 35.89 -10.89 17.75
CA GLU A 43 35.12 -9.69 18.14
C GLU A 43 35.12 -8.62 17.04
N LYS A 44 36.29 -8.41 16.39
CA LYS A 44 36.42 -7.45 15.29
C LYS A 44 35.54 -7.82 14.08
N GLU A 45 35.48 -9.10 13.76
CA GLU A 45 34.65 -9.63 12.68
C GLU A 45 33.16 -9.40 12.98
N PHE A 46 32.72 -9.71 14.20
CA PHE A 46 31.35 -9.46 14.63
C PHE A 46 30.97 -7.97 14.58
N ILE A 47 31.83 -7.09 15.08
CA ILE A 47 31.64 -5.63 15.02
C ILE A 47 31.57 -5.14 13.57
N SER A 48 32.37 -5.73 12.66
CA SER A 48 32.35 -5.35 11.24
C SER A 48 30.98 -5.63 10.58
N TYR A 49 30.31 -6.74 10.92
CA TYR A 49 28.96 -7.02 10.46
C TYR A 49 27.96 -5.98 10.97
N LEU A 50 28.03 -5.61 12.26
CA LEU A 50 27.15 -4.58 12.83
C LEU A 50 27.36 -3.21 12.16
N LEU A 51 28.61 -2.84 11.88
CA LEU A 51 28.90 -1.60 11.18
C LEU A 51 28.42 -1.62 9.72
N THR A 52 28.54 -2.76 9.05
CA THR A 52 28.02 -2.93 7.69
C THR A 52 26.50 -2.78 7.66
N PHE A 53 25.79 -3.44 8.57
CA PHE A 53 24.35 -3.27 8.74
C PHE A 53 23.97 -1.80 9.00
N ALA A 54 24.63 -1.15 9.95
CA ALA A 54 24.36 0.25 10.30
C ALA A 54 24.55 1.19 9.10
N LYS A 55 25.53 0.93 8.24
CA LYS A 55 25.75 1.71 7.00
C LYS A 55 24.59 1.50 6.02
N ILE A 56 24.23 0.25 5.73
CA ILE A 56 23.15 -0.07 4.78
C ILE A 56 21.83 0.50 5.30
N ALA A 57 21.49 0.23 6.57
CA ALA A 57 20.27 0.72 7.20
C ALA A 57 20.21 2.26 7.28
N GLY A 58 21.33 2.92 7.56
CA GLY A 58 21.42 4.38 7.57
C GLY A 58 21.17 4.99 6.20
N VAL A 59 21.75 4.44 5.15
CA VAL A 59 21.50 4.87 3.76
C VAL A 59 20.05 4.61 3.38
N TRP A 60 19.51 3.43 3.72
CA TRP A 60 18.12 3.07 3.47
C TRP A 60 17.16 4.08 4.12
N MET A 61 17.37 4.43 5.39
CA MET A 61 16.55 5.38 6.13
C MET A 61 16.53 6.77 5.47
N VAL A 62 17.71 7.28 5.08
CA VAL A 62 17.81 8.60 4.42
C VAL A 62 17.06 8.61 3.09
N ILE A 63 17.22 7.56 2.30
CA ILE A 63 16.56 7.46 1.00
C ILE A 63 15.06 7.24 1.15
N SER A 64 14.60 6.48 2.16
CA SER A 64 13.18 6.30 2.44
C SER A 64 12.51 7.64 2.74
N VAL A 65 13.06 8.41 3.68
CA VAL A 65 12.52 9.73 4.03
C VAL A 65 12.52 10.69 2.83
N ALA A 66 13.59 10.67 2.03
CA ALA A 66 13.66 11.51 0.83
C ALA A 66 12.61 11.08 -0.21
N THR A 67 12.42 9.78 -0.42
CA THR A 67 11.43 9.25 -1.37
C THR A 67 10.02 9.60 -0.94
N ASP A 68 9.68 9.45 0.33
CA ASP A 68 8.36 9.82 0.88
C ASP A 68 8.08 11.31 0.69
N TYR A 69 9.06 12.15 0.98
CA TYR A 69 8.96 13.60 0.75
C TYR A 69 8.72 13.93 -0.73
N PHE A 70 9.49 13.35 -1.65
CA PHE A 70 9.33 13.58 -3.08
C PHE A 70 7.99 13.04 -3.60
N THR A 71 7.53 11.91 -3.11
CA THR A 71 6.23 11.31 -3.47
C THR A 71 5.09 12.22 -3.05
N SER A 72 5.06 12.67 -1.80
CA SER A 72 4.03 13.58 -1.28
C SER A 72 4.03 14.92 -2.03
N HIS A 73 5.22 15.47 -2.32
CA HIS A 73 5.32 16.70 -3.10
C HIS A 73 4.83 16.53 -4.55
N TRP A 74 5.15 15.41 -5.17
CA TRP A 74 4.72 15.11 -6.54
C TRP A 74 3.20 14.89 -6.63
N THR A 75 2.63 14.18 -5.66
CA THR A 75 1.18 13.97 -5.52
C THR A 75 0.43 15.28 -5.30
N PHE A 76 0.98 16.19 -4.47
CA PHE A 76 0.44 17.53 -4.30
C PHE A 76 0.38 18.31 -5.62
N ARG A 77 1.44 18.24 -6.44
CA ARG A 77 1.46 18.88 -7.76
C ARG A 77 0.43 18.27 -8.71
N TRP A 78 0.19 16.97 -8.64
CA TRP A 78 -0.86 16.33 -9.42
C TRP A 78 -2.24 16.85 -9.05
N ARG A 79 -2.51 16.92 -7.75
CA ARG A 79 -3.76 17.48 -7.24
C ARG A 79 -3.97 18.92 -7.74
N THR A 80 -2.94 19.74 -7.68
CA THR A 80 -3.01 21.13 -8.18
C THR A 80 -3.32 21.14 -9.67
N ALA A 81 -2.62 20.37 -10.48
CA ALA A 81 -2.86 20.30 -11.92
C ALA A 81 -4.28 19.80 -12.27
N MET A 82 -4.82 18.84 -11.51
CA MET A 82 -6.21 18.41 -11.69
C MET A 82 -7.20 19.51 -11.31
N ALA A 83 -6.97 20.21 -10.20
CA ALA A 83 -7.81 21.31 -9.78
C ALA A 83 -7.81 22.45 -10.82
N ASP A 84 -6.65 22.83 -11.32
CA ASP A 84 -6.50 23.85 -12.36
C ASP A 84 -7.26 23.46 -13.64
N TYR A 85 -7.13 22.21 -14.07
CA TYR A 85 -7.88 21.69 -15.22
C TYR A 85 -9.40 21.79 -15.02
N TYR A 86 -9.91 21.45 -13.83
CA TYR A 86 -11.33 21.58 -13.53
C TYR A 86 -11.77 23.05 -13.42
N HIS A 87 -10.93 23.93 -12.89
CA HIS A 87 -11.23 25.37 -12.82
C HIS A 87 -11.32 25.99 -14.22
N GLU A 88 -10.41 25.69 -15.12
CA GLU A 88 -10.46 26.14 -16.52
C GLU A 88 -11.70 25.64 -17.25
N ASN A 89 -12.15 24.43 -16.94
CA ASN A 89 -13.34 23.80 -17.56
C ASN A 89 -14.60 23.92 -16.69
N TRP A 90 -14.62 24.81 -15.69
CA TRP A 90 -15.70 24.91 -14.72
C TRP A 90 -17.07 25.13 -15.34
N SER A 91 -17.16 25.93 -16.42
CA SER A 91 -18.40 26.18 -17.14
C SER A 91 -19.10 24.92 -17.65
N LYS A 92 -18.34 23.88 -17.97
CA LYS A 92 -18.83 22.56 -18.40
C LYS A 92 -18.98 21.61 -17.21
N ALA A 93 -18.01 21.59 -16.30
CA ALA A 93 -17.99 20.71 -15.14
C ALA A 93 -19.17 20.96 -14.21
N ARG A 94 -19.57 22.22 -13.99
CA ARG A 94 -20.69 22.60 -13.11
C ARG A 94 -22.05 22.03 -13.52
N LEU A 95 -22.21 21.59 -14.76
CA LEU A 95 -23.43 20.96 -15.26
C LEU A 95 -23.60 19.51 -14.78
N THR A 96 -22.52 18.92 -14.27
CA THR A 96 -22.54 17.55 -13.73
C THR A 96 -22.98 17.61 -12.26
N GLU A 97 -23.89 16.74 -11.86
CA GLU A 97 -24.33 16.65 -10.47
C GLU A 97 -23.15 16.32 -9.55
N GLY A 98 -23.02 17.04 -8.43
CA GLY A 98 -21.91 16.87 -7.50
C GLY A 98 -20.56 17.42 -7.98
N ALA A 99 -20.53 18.29 -9.00
CA ALA A 99 -19.29 18.82 -9.57
C ALA A 99 -18.36 19.47 -8.52
N SER A 100 -18.90 20.22 -7.56
CA SER A 100 -18.09 20.84 -6.49
C SER A 100 -17.40 19.79 -5.59
N GLN A 101 -18.13 18.75 -5.23
CA GLN A 101 -17.60 17.64 -4.45
C GLN A 101 -16.52 16.88 -5.24
N ARG A 102 -16.75 16.59 -6.50
CA ARG A 102 -15.78 15.90 -7.37
C ARG A 102 -14.47 16.68 -7.48
N VAL A 103 -14.53 17.99 -7.70
CA VAL A 103 -13.33 18.83 -7.81
C VAL A 103 -12.57 18.92 -6.48
N GLN A 104 -13.27 19.00 -5.37
CA GLN A 104 -12.64 19.16 -4.05
C GLN A 104 -12.23 17.82 -3.43
N GLU A 105 -13.11 16.83 -3.41
CA GLU A 105 -12.95 15.60 -2.63
C GLU A 105 -12.37 14.47 -3.48
N ASP A 106 -12.91 14.22 -4.68
CA ASP A 106 -12.47 13.09 -5.50
C ASP A 106 -11.03 13.29 -5.99
N THR A 107 -10.64 14.52 -6.34
CA THR A 107 -9.23 14.81 -6.70
C THR A 107 -8.28 14.57 -5.55
N LEU A 108 -8.68 14.87 -4.30
CA LEU A 108 -7.89 14.61 -3.12
C LEU A 108 -7.80 13.10 -2.82
N LYS A 109 -8.94 12.39 -2.88
CA LYS A 109 -8.98 10.93 -2.69
C LYS A 109 -8.12 10.22 -3.73
N PHE A 110 -8.27 10.58 -5.01
CA PHE A 110 -7.45 10.03 -6.09
C PHE A 110 -5.96 10.25 -5.85
N ALA A 111 -5.57 11.48 -5.50
CA ALA A 111 -4.17 11.80 -5.21
C ALA A 111 -3.62 10.95 -4.07
N ARG A 112 -4.35 10.79 -2.97
CA ARG A 112 -3.95 9.94 -1.82
C ARG A 112 -3.85 8.46 -2.18
N ILE A 113 -4.79 7.95 -2.98
CA ILE A 113 -4.75 6.56 -3.46
C ILE A 113 -3.51 6.34 -4.33
N MET A 114 -3.20 7.27 -5.22
CA MET A 114 -1.99 7.18 -6.06
C MET A 114 -0.71 7.29 -5.25
N GLU A 115 -0.68 8.11 -4.20
CA GLU A 115 0.45 8.22 -3.27
C GLU A 115 0.70 6.91 -2.52
N GLY A 116 -0.33 6.31 -1.94
CA GLY A 116 -0.22 5.07 -1.20
C GLY A 116 -0.11 3.84 -2.11
N LEU A 117 -1.21 3.47 -2.76
CA LEU A 117 -1.30 2.21 -3.52
C LEU A 117 -0.45 2.21 -4.78
N GLY A 118 -0.34 3.35 -5.48
CA GLY A 118 0.41 3.43 -6.74
C GLY A 118 1.91 3.20 -6.53
N VAL A 119 2.49 3.83 -5.52
CA VAL A 119 3.92 3.67 -5.18
C VAL A 119 4.18 2.28 -4.60
N GLU A 120 3.29 1.76 -3.75
CA GLU A 120 3.44 0.44 -3.17
C GLU A 120 3.32 -0.68 -4.21
N LEU A 121 2.44 -0.54 -5.20
CA LEU A 121 2.37 -1.46 -6.34
C LEU A 121 3.69 -1.49 -7.12
N LEU A 122 4.27 -0.33 -7.41
CA LEU A 122 5.57 -0.24 -8.08
C LEU A 122 6.68 -0.89 -7.25
N ARG A 123 6.72 -0.61 -5.95
CA ARG A 123 7.68 -1.23 -5.02
C ARG A 123 7.53 -2.76 -5.03
N SER A 124 6.31 -3.28 -4.93
CA SER A 124 6.03 -4.72 -4.94
C SER A 124 6.51 -5.39 -6.22
N LEU A 125 6.27 -4.77 -7.39
CA LEU A 125 6.76 -5.27 -8.68
C LEU A 125 8.30 -5.26 -8.76
N MET A 126 8.94 -4.18 -8.31
CA MET A 126 10.39 -4.09 -8.29
C MET A 126 11.02 -5.10 -7.32
N THR A 127 10.41 -5.30 -6.14
CA THR A 127 10.82 -6.32 -5.17
C THR A 127 10.71 -7.72 -5.77
N LEU A 128 9.60 -8.02 -6.44
CA LEU A 128 9.43 -9.30 -7.14
C LEU A 128 10.55 -9.54 -8.16
N ILE A 129 10.86 -8.54 -9.00
CA ILE A 129 11.93 -8.64 -10.00
C ILE A 129 13.30 -8.84 -9.34
N ALA A 130 13.59 -8.16 -8.24
CA ALA A 130 14.88 -8.23 -7.56
C ALA A 130 15.06 -9.56 -6.81
N PHE A 131 14.02 -10.07 -6.12
CA PHE A 131 14.11 -11.28 -5.30
C PHE A 131 13.84 -12.58 -6.07
N LEU A 132 13.19 -12.54 -7.23
CA LEU A 132 12.93 -13.73 -8.03
C LEU A 132 14.18 -14.53 -8.41
N PRO A 133 15.30 -13.90 -8.85
CA PRO A 133 16.56 -14.63 -9.12
C PRO A 133 17.14 -15.29 -7.87
N ILE A 134 17.04 -14.64 -6.70
CA ILE A 134 17.51 -15.17 -5.42
C ILE A 134 16.70 -16.41 -5.05
N LEU A 135 15.37 -16.30 -5.12
CA LEU A 135 14.46 -17.40 -4.85
C LEU A 135 14.70 -18.58 -5.81
N TRP A 136 14.95 -18.28 -7.08
CA TRP A 136 15.30 -19.29 -8.09
C TRP A 136 16.60 -20.02 -7.75
N GLY A 137 17.63 -19.29 -7.30
CA GLY A 137 18.90 -19.86 -6.84
C GLY A 137 18.73 -20.77 -5.62
N LEU A 138 18.04 -20.30 -4.60
CA LEU A 138 17.76 -21.05 -3.37
C LEU A 138 16.89 -22.30 -3.64
N SER A 139 15.96 -22.20 -4.57
CA SER A 139 15.06 -23.29 -4.94
C SER A 139 15.76 -24.50 -5.56
N LYS A 140 17.00 -24.34 -6.03
CA LYS A 140 17.83 -25.47 -6.51
C LYS A 140 18.29 -26.39 -5.38
N GLN A 141 18.37 -25.85 -4.15
CA GLN A 141 18.83 -26.63 -2.98
C GLN A 141 17.69 -27.39 -2.29
N ILE A 142 16.44 -27.01 -2.54
CA ILE A 142 15.26 -27.62 -1.93
C ILE A 142 14.41 -28.22 -3.05
N THR A 143 14.59 -29.51 -3.27
CA THR A 143 13.89 -30.24 -4.34
C THR A 143 12.76 -31.12 -3.82
N MET A 144 12.69 -31.36 -2.48
CA MET A 144 11.65 -32.21 -1.89
C MET A 144 10.57 -31.38 -1.20
N LEU A 145 9.34 -31.57 -1.63
CA LEU A 145 8.14 -31.05 -0.94
C LEU A 145 7.46 -32.19 -0.16
N PRO A 146 7.01 -31.94 1.09
CA PRO A 146 6.50 -33.01 1.98
C PRO A 146 5.25 -33.71 1.47
N PHE A 147 4.54 -33.22 0.47
CA PHE A 147 3.33 -33.83 -0.09
C PHE A 147 3.40 -34.12 -1.59
N PHE A 148 4.35 -33.53 -2.31
CA PHE A 148 4.42 -33.59 -3.78
C PHE A 148 5.66 -34.31 -4.32
N GLY A 149 6.57 -34.73 -3.44
CA GLY A 149 7.81 -35.40 -3.83
C GLY A 149 8.85 -34.47 -4.43
N GLU A 150 9.62 -34.96 -5.41
CA GLU A 150 10.66 -34.17 -6.07
C GLU A 150 10.07 -33.21 -7.09
N VAL A 151 10.20 -31.92 -6.83
CA VAL A 151 9.74 -30.84 -7.71
C VAL A 151 10.90 -29.87 -7.98
N ASN A 152 11.25 -29.73 -9.25
CA ASN A 152 12.24 -28.72 -9.64
C ASN A 152 11.75 -27.31 -9.31
N HIS A 153 12.60 -26.51 -8.64
CA HIS A 153 12.28 -25.15 -8.21
C HIS A 153 11.06 -25.08 -7.27
N ALA A 154 10.98 -25.99 -6.33
CA ALA A 154 9.87 -26.15 -5.40
C ALA A 154 9.46 -24.85 -4.68
N LEU A 155 10.44 -24.04 -4.21
CA LEU A 155 10.17 -22.78 -3.51
C LEU A 155 9.47 -21.74 -4.39
N VAL A 156 9.83 -21.68 -5.68
CA VAL A 156 9.20 -20.74 -6.62
C VAL A 156 7.73 -21.11 -6.82
N TRP A 157 7.42 -22.41 -6.99
CA TRP A 157 6.04 -22.87 -7.14
C TRP A 157 5.21 -22.62 -5.88
N VAL A 158 5.77 -22.91 -4.70
CA VAL A 158 5.11 -22.62 -3.41
C VAL A 158 4.82 -21.12 -3.26
N ALA A 159 5.78 -20.25 -3.61
CA ALA A 159 5.60 -18.82 -3.56
C ALA A 159 4.47 -18.34 -4.53
N ILE A 160 4.45 -18.84 -5.77
CA ILE A 160 3.42 -18.49 -6.75
C ILE A 160 2.04 -18.97 -6.28
N ILE A 161 1.94 -20.25 -5.85
CA ILE A 161 0.66 -20.82 -5.42
C ILE A 161 0.12 -20.11 -4.18
N SER A 162 0.97 -19.82 -3.19
CA SER A 162 0.56 -19.10 -1.99
C SER A 162 0.16 -17.65 -2.27
N ALA A 163 0.90 -16.95 -3.14
CA ALA A 163 0.56 -15.59 -3.56
C ALA A 163 -0.78 -15.54 -4.32
N LEU A 164 -0.97 -16.43 -5.29
CA LEU A 164 -2.23 -16.53 -6.03
C LEU A 164 -3.39 -16.96 -5.13
N GLY A 165 -3.18 -17.96 -4.27
CA GLY A 165 -4.19 -18.43 -3.33
C GLY A 165 -4.63 -17.33 -2.36
N GLY A 166 -3.69 -16.60 -1.76
CA GLY A 166 -3.96 -15.46 -0.91
C GLY A 166 -4.70 -14.33 -1.64
N THR A 167 -4.28 -14.01 -2.87
CA THR A 167 -4.94 -12.99 -3.69
C THR A 167 -6.37 -13.38 -4.08
N ILE A 168 -6.59 -14.63 -4.47
CA ILE A 168 -7.93 -15.14 -4.80
C ILE A 168 -8.83 -15.11 -3.56
N LEU A 169 -8.31 -15.52 -2.41
CA LEU A 169 -9.06 -15.52 -1.15
C LEU A 169 -9.45 -14.09 -0.75
N LEU A 170 -8.49 -13.15 -0.78
CA LEU A 170 -8.76 -11.74 -0.53
C LEU A 170 -9.76 -11.13 -1.53
N ALA A 171 -9.64 -11.47 -2.81
CA ALA A 171 -10.58 -11.02 -3.83
C ALA A 171 -11.98 -11.59 -3.59
N ALA A 172 -12.11 -12.86 -3.22
CA ALA A 172 -13.39 -13.50 -2.94
C ALA A 172 -14.12 -12.87 -1.75
N VAL A 173 -13.38 -12.52 -0.68
CA VAL A 173 -13.93 -11.82 0.49
C VAL A 173 -14.21 -10.36 0.16
N GLY A 174 -13.28 -9.68 -0.51
CA GLY A 174 -13.34 -8.25 -0.79
C GLY A 174 -14.27 -7.83 -1.93
N PHE A 175 -14.80 -8.78 -2.72
CA PHE A 175 -15.57 -8.46 -3.92
C PHE A 175 -16.85 -7.62 -3.64
N LYS A 176 -17.43 -7.77 -2.46
CA LYS A 176 -18.64 -7.03 -2.05
C LYS A 176 -18.33 -5.66 -1.43
N LEU A 177 -17.10 -5.44 -0.94
CA LEU A 177 -16.73 -4.21 -0.24
C LEU A 177 -16.92 -2.93 -1.06
N PRO A 178 -16.55 -2.84 -2.36
CA PRO A 178 -16.75 -1.64 -3.15
C PRO A 178 -18.22 -1.23 -3.29
N GLY A 179 -19.14 -2.20 -3.34
CA GLY A 179 -20.58 -1.93 -3.39
C GLY A 179 -21.09 -1.32 -2.10
N ILE A 180 -20.66 -1.88 -0.96
CA ILE A 180 -21.04 -1.38 0.37
C ILE A 180 -20.47 0.02 0.60
N GLU A 181 -19.22 0.25 0.24
CA GLU A 181 -18.58 1.57 0.34
C GLU A 181 -19.29 2.62 -0.53
N TYR A 182 -19.74 2.24 -1.72
CA TYR A 182 -20.53 3.13 -2.57
C TYR A 182 -21.87 3.51 -1.92
N ASP A 183 -22.55 2.55 -1.31
CA ASP A 183 -23.83 2.81 -0.64
C ASP A 183 -23.65 3.70 0.59
N ILE A 184 -22.59 3.48 1.39
CA ILE A 184 -22.23 4.34 2.53
C ILE A 184 -21.97 5.77 2.05
N GLN A 185 -21.14 5.97 1.01
CA GLN A 185 -20.84 7.31 0.49
C GLN A 185 -22.07 8.02 -0.07
N LYS A 186 -23.01 7.29 -0.65
CA LYS A 186 -24.28 7.82 -1.14
C LYS A 186 -25.16 8.33 -0.01
N GLU A 187 -25.31 7.54 1.06
CA GLU A 187 -26.09 7.92 2.25
C GLU A 187 -25.43 9.08 3.01
N GLU A 188 -24.09 9.10 3.14
CA GLU A 188 -23.35 10.23 3.69
C GLU A 188 -23.58 11.52 2.89
N ALA A 189 -23.57 11.43 1.57
CA ALA A 189 -23.81 12.58 0.71
C ALA A 189 -25.25 13.11 0.85
N ALA A 190 -26.24 12.21 0.98
CA ALA A 190 -27.64 12.58 1.22
C ALA A 190 -27.80 13.26 2.60
N TYR A 191 -27.20 12.70 3.64
CA TYR A 191 -27.22 13.24 5.00
C TYR A 191 -26.56 14.64 5.04
N ARG A 192 -25.37 14.79 4.46
CA ARG A 192 -24.67 16.07 4.37
C ARG A 192 -25.48 17.13 3.62
N LYS A 193 -26.14 16.74 2.52
CA LYS A 193 -27.02 17.64 1.74
C LYS A 193 -28.17 18.18 2.58
N GLU A 194 -28.81 17.33 3.38
CA GLU A 194 -29.94 17.74 4.24
C GLU A 194 -29.48 18.65 5.37
N LEU A 195 -28.30 18.37 5.96
CA LEU A 195 -27.70 19.25 6.98
C LEU A 195 -27.42 20.65 6.43
N VAL A 196 -26.79 20.76 5.25
CA VAL A 196 -26.48 22.05 4.61
C VAL A 196 -27.76 22.79 4.25
N LEU A 197 -28.77 22.09 3.72
CA LEU A 197 -30.07 22.70 3.42
C LEU A 197 -30.79 23.17 4.69
N GLY A 198 -30.61 22.47 5.81
CA GLY A 198 -31.14 22.88 7.10
C GLY A 198 -30.42 24.07 7.72
N GLU A 199 -29.12 24.22 7.44
CA GLU A 199 -28.32 25.38 7.87
C GLU A 199 -28.76 26.66 7.16
N ASP A 200 -29.03 26.58 5.84
CA ASP A 200 -29.44 27.72 5.04
C ASP A 200 -30.93 28.07 5.22
N ASN A 201 -31.76 27.14 5.62
CA ASN A 201 -33.21 27.33 5.69
C ASN A 201 -33.83 26.68 6.93
N THR A 202 -34.08 27.49 7.96
CA THR A 202 -34.68 27.06 9.24
C THR A 202 -36.03 26.33 9.11
N LYS A 203 -36.77 26.55 8.02
CA LYS A 203 -38.04 25.82 7.78
C LYS A 203 -37.83 24.37 7.29
N ARG A 204 -36.64 24.07 6.78
CA ARG A 204 -36.23 22.72 6.33
C ARG A 204 -35.42 21.95 7.35
N ALA A 205 -34.98 22.55 8.45
CA ALA A 205 -34.27 21.90 9.55
C ALA A 205 -35.18 20.96 10.35
N GLY A 206 -35.88 20.06 9.65
CA GLY A 206 -36.74 19.05 10.28
C GLY A 206 -35.91 17.92 10.88
N ILE A 207 -35.76 17.88 12.19
CA ILE A 207 -35.04 16.86 12.97
C ILE A 207 -35.41 15.44 12.51
N ARG A 208 -36.66 15.20 12.16
CA ARG A 208 -37.18 13.87 11.74
C ARG A 208 -36.53 13.33 10.47
N ASN A 209 -36.21 14.18 9.48
CA ASN A 209 -35.54 13.76 8.25
C ASN A 209 -34.05 13.50 8.49
N ILE A 210 -33.43 14.33 9.32
CA ILE A 210 -32.02 14.19 9.71
C ILE A 210 -31.81 12.89 10.48
N ASP A 211 -32.66 12.60 11.46
CA ASP A 211 -32.61 11.36 12.26
C ASP A 211 -32.86 10.11 11.42
N SER A 212 -33.77 10.15 10.43
CA SER A 212 -34.02 9.00 9.55
C SER A 212 -32.85 8.72 8.62
N LEU A 213 -32.19 9.76 8.08
CA LEU A 213 -31.00 9.62 7.24
C LEU A 213 -29.79 9.15 8.06
N TYR A 214 -29.64 9.65 9.29
CA TYR A 214 -28.61 9.18 10.20
C TYR A 214 -28.83 7.73 10.62
N GLY A 215 -30.08 7.31 10.86
CA GLY A 215 -30.42 5.91 11.10
C GLY A 215 -30.09 5.00 9.92
N CYS A 216 -30.33 5.46 8.69
CA CYS A 216 -29.96 4.74 7.46
C CYS A 216 -28.44 4.60 7.32
N LEU A 217 -27.70 5.66 7.61
CA LEU A 217 -26.24 5.67 7.59
C LEU A 217 -25.65 4.68 8.62
N LEU A 218 -26.18 4.67 9.85
CA LEU A 218 -25.73 3.72 10.88
C LEU A 218 -26.01 2.27 10.46
N TYR A 219 -27.17 1.99 9.88
CA TYR A 219 -27.51 0.65 9.42
C TYR A 219 -26.61 0.16 8.29
N THR A 220 -26.28 1.02 7.32
CA THR A 220 -25.35 0.68 6.23
C THR A 220 -23.92 0.50 6.74
N SER A 221 -23.48 1.31 7.70
CA SER A 221 -22.17 1.20 8.34
C SER A 221 -22.05 -0.08 9.19
N ASP A 222 -23.08 -0.44 9.96
CA ASP A 222 -23.10 -1.65 10.79
C ASP A 222 -23.11 -2.92 9.91
N ALA A 223 -23.86 -2.91 8.79
CA ALA A 223 -23.83 -3.99 7.82
C ALA A 223 -22.47 -4.17 7.16
N ALA A 224 -21.68 -3.09 6.99
CA ALA A 224 -20.30 -3.14 6.50
C ALA A 224 -19.35 -3.76 7.54
N ASP A 225 -19.52 -3.42 8.82
CA ASP A 225 -18.69 -3.95 9.94
C ASP A 225 -18.98 -5.44 10.19
N GLU A 226 -20.23 -5.87 10.08
CA GLU A 226 -20.60 -7.29 10.21
C GLU A 226 -20.07 -8.15 9.06
N THR A 227 -20.06 -7.64 7.84
CA THR A 227 -19.49 -8.34 6.68
C THR A 227 -17.95 -8.37 6.69
N GLY A 228 -17.30 -7.46 7.41
CA GLY A 228 -15.84 -7.45 7.60
C GLY A 228 -15.35 -8.35 8.74
N ARG A 229 -16.26 -8.82 9.62
CA ARG A 229 -15.94 -9.71 10.76
C ARG A 229 -16.27 -11.19 10.55
N GLY A 230 -16.88 -11.56 9.43
CA GLY A 230 -17.19 -12.95 9.03
C GLY A 230 -16.16 -13.50 8.06
#